data_991e010eb6939dc19305996a9d6c64b4
#
_entry.id   991e010eb6939dc19305996a9d6c64b4
#
_cell.length_a   1.000
_cell.length_b   1.000
_cell.length_c   1.000
_cell.angle_alpha   90.00
_cell.angle_beta   90.00
_cell.angle_gamma   90.00
#
_symmetry.space_group_name_H-M   'P 1'
#
loop_
_entity.id
_entity.type
_entity.pdbx_description
1 polymer ?
#
loop_
_entity_poly.entity_id
_entity_poly.type
_entity_poly.pdbx_seq_one_letter_code
_entity_poly.pdbx_strand_id
1 'polypeptide(L)'
;MNKSKYDAVIFDLLTGLIDSWSLWNEIAGSELKGRDWRSRYLQITYKTFEYKKYEDLVLLSAQQAGLKNTNAFKLIDEWERLKPWPEVNMVLNKLKDKFALGVATNCSIKKGNEAIELIDVKFDSTVTAEEVGFYKPHPEMYNCILKKMNTSPSRTLFVAGSPFDVEGAKSMDMDVYWHNRVGLSHSNEKKADYVEKSLNKLIEILI
;
A
#
# COMPACT_ATOMS: atom_id res chain seq x y z
N MET A 1 30.81 12.61 -0.95
CA MET A 1 29.59 11.87 -1.32
C MET A 1 28.42 12.80 -1.10
N ASN A 2 27.62 13.10 -2.12
CA ASN A 2 26.40 13.86 -1.91
C ASN A 2 25.46 13.04 -1.02
N LYS A 3 25.04 13.60 0.12
CA LYS A 3 24.09 12.97 1.02
C LYS A 3 22.76 12.81 0.28
N SER A 4 22.16 11.64 0.31
CA SER A 4 20.84 11.41 -0.28
C SER A 4 19.81 12.41 0.25
N LYS A 5 18.86 12.83 -0.59
CA LYS A 5 17.73 13.66 -0.17
C LYS A 5 16.90 12.96 0.91
N TYR A 6 16.79 11.63 0.85
CA TYR A 6 15.94 10.83 1.75
C TYR A 6 16.79 10.01 2.72
N ASP A 7 16.24 9.79 3.92
CA ASP A 7 16.74 8.86 4.93
C ASP A 7 15.88 7.59 4.96
N ALA A 8 14.63 7.68 4.51
CA ALA A 8 13.65 6.60 4.59
C ALA A 8 12.81 6.48 3.31
N VAL A 9 12.38 5.24 3.02
CA VAL A 9 11.37 4.92 2.00
C VAL A 9 10.25 4.15 2.67
N ILE A 10 9.03 4.68 2.59
CA ILE A 10 7.82 4.07 3.15
C ILE A 10 6.94 3.56 2.02
N PHE A 11 6.48 2.33 2.11
CA PHE A 11 5.69 1.67 1.07
C PHE A 11 4.25 1.45 1.51
N ASP A 12 3.29 1.67 0.59
CA ASP A 12 2.03 0.94 0.65
C ASP A 12 2.28 -0.55 0.39
N LEU A 13 1.52 -1.42 1.05
CA LEU A 13 1.73 -2.87 0.99
C LEU A 13 0.96 -3.52 -0.16
N LEU A 14 -0.38 -3.47 -0.09
CA LEU A 14 -1.24 -4.34 -0.90
C LEU A 14 -1.37 -3.95 -2.37
N THR A 15 -0.95 -2.80 -2.76
CA THR A 15 -0.90 -2.33 -4.15
C THR A 15 0.50 -1.84 -4.51
N GLY A 16 1.24 -1.35 -3.53
CA GLY A 16 2.60 -0.87 -3.71
C GLY A 16 3.62 -1.99 -3.88
N LEU A 17 3.60 -2.98 -3.01
CA LEU A 17 4.56 -4.09 -2.99
C LEU A 17 3.96 -5.42 -3.44
N ILE A 18 2.68 -5.66 -3.18
CA ILE A 18 2.01 -6.94 -3.41
C ILE A 18 0.98 -6.84 -4.54
N ASP A 19 1.00 -7.81 -5.45
CA ASP A 19 -0.04 -8.02 -6.45
C ASP A 19 -1.32 -8.58 -5.80
N SER A 20 -2.04 -7.71 -5.13
CA SER A 20 -3.35 -8.07 -4.59
C SER A 20 -4.43 -8.14 -5.67
N TRP A 21 -4.24 -7.48 -6.82
CA TRP A 21 -5.22 -7.43 -7.89
C TRP A 21 -5.48 -8.80 -8.51
N SER A 22 -4.44 -9.59 -8.75
CA SER A 22 -4.57 -10.91 -9.35
C SER A 22 -5.42 -11.85 -8.50
N LEU A 23 -5.22 -11.90 -7.17
CA LEU A 23 -6.02 -12.74 -6.28
C LEU A 23 -7.49 -12.27 -6.23
N TRP A 24 -7.72 -10.94 -6.13
CA TRP A 24 -9.08 -10.40 -6.14
C TRP A 24 -9.82 -10.72 -7.44
N ASN A 25 -9.15 -10.60 -8.59
CA ASN A 25 -9.70 -10.93 -9.91
C ASN A 25 -10.07 -12.41 -10.03
N GLU A 26 -9.19 -13.28 -9.59
CA GLU A 26 -9.41 -14.73 -9.61
C GLU A 26 -10.62 -15.12 -8.75
N ILE A 27 -10.68 -14.64 -7.50
CA ILE A 27 -11.76 -14.98 -6.57
C ILE A 27 -13.09 -14.37 -7.01
N ALA A 28 -13.09 -13.21 -7.64
CA ALA A 28 -14.29 -12.62 -8.24
C ALA A 28 -14.76 -13.34 -9.50
N GLY A 29 -13.93 -14.22 -10.06
CA GLY A 29 -14.21 -15.02 -11.26
C GLY A 29 -13.97 -14.29 -12.58
N SER A 30 -13.51 -13.03 -12.56
CA SER A 30 -13.01 -12.31 -13.74
C SER A 30 -12.28 -11.05 -13.34
N GLU A 31 -11.41 -10.54 -14.24
CA GLU A 31 -10.70 -9.28 -14.04
C GLU A 31 -11.66 -8.10 -13.86
N LEU A 32 -12.72 -8.02 -14.66
CA LEU A 32 -13.70 -6.93 -14.56
C LEU A 32 -14.37 -6.87 -13.19
N LYS A 33 -14.84 -8.02 -12.69
CA LYS A 33 -15.48 -8.10 -11.36
C LYS A 33 -14.51 -7.84 -10.22
N GLY A 34 -13.29 -8.37 -10.33
CA GLY A 34 -12.27 -8.16 -9.31
C GLY A 34 -11.82 -6.71 -9.23
N ARG A 35 -11.64 -6.05 -10.38
CA ARG A 35 -11.35 -4.61 -10.46
C ARG A 35 -12.49 -3.75 -9.86
N ASP A 36 -13.75 -4.05 -10.15
CA ASP A 36 -14.90 -3.35 -9.56
C ASP A 36 -14.91 -3.55 -8.03
N TRP A 37 -14.80 -4.80 -7.57
CA TRP A 37 -14.75 -5.11 -6.15
C TRP A 37 -13.60 -4.39 -5.43
N ARG A 38 -12.38 -4.51 -5.95
CA ARG A 38 -11.21 -3.86 -5.37
C ARG A 38 -11.32 -2.34 -5.36
N SER A 39 -11.87 -1.75 -6.43
CA SER A 39 -12.09 -0.30 -6.51
C SER A 39 -13.09 0.19 -5.46
N ARG A 40 -14.17 -0.55 -5.22
CA ARG A 40 -15.13 -0.26 -4.15
C ARG A 40 -14.49 -0.37 -2.77
N TYR A 41 -13.69 -1.43 -2.55
CA TYR A 41 -12.94 -1.57 -1.31
C TYR A 41 -12.02 -0.35 -1.06
N LEU A 42 -11.27 0.09 -2.05
CA LEU A 42 -10.43 1.29 -1.94
C LEU A 42 -11.28 2.53 -1.60
N GLN A 43 -12.40 2.75 -2.30
CA GLN A 43 -13.27 3.88 -2.02
C GLN A 43 -13.85 3.85 -0.60
N ILE A 44 -14.20 2.67 -0.09
CA ILE A 44 -14.76 2.52 1.27
C ILE A 44 -13.67 2.82 2.29
N THR A 45 -12.50 2.18 2.20
CA THR A 45 -11.42 2.33 3.18
C THR A 45 -10.91 3.76 3.26
N TYR A 46 -10.72 4.42 2.12
CA TYR A 46 -10.24 5.80 2.09
C TYR A 46 -11.27 6.85 2.51
N LYS A 47 -12.57 6.48 2.59
CA LYS A 47 -13.62 7.32 3.20
C LYS A 47 -13.89 6.99 4.67
N THR A 48 -13.39 5.88 5.15
CA THR A 48 -13.56 5.41 6.53
C THR A 48 -12.35 5.87 7.34
N PHE A 49 -12.41 7.06 7.93
CA PHE A 49 -11.28 7.63 8.65
C PHE A 49 -10.88 6.80 9.87
N GLU A 50 -11.81 6.50 10.78
CA GLU A 50 -11.57 5.66 11.94
C GLU A 50 -11.54 4.18 11.56
N TYR A 51 -10.70 3.40 12.23
CA TYR A 51 -10.60 1.96 11.96
C TYR A 51 -11.93 1.25 12.22
N LYS A 52 -12.36 0.50 11.24
CA LYS A 52 -13.37 -0.56 11.33
C LYS A 52 -12.70 -1.85 10.92
N LYS A 53 -13.20 -2.98 11.41
CA LYS A 53 -12.61 -4.27 11.12
C LYS A 53 -12.40 -4.46 9.62
N TYR A 54 -11.15 -4.74 9.23
CA TYR A 54 -10.72 -4.85 7.83
C TYR A 54 -11.59 -5.83 7.03
N GLU A 55 -11.83 -7.01 7.61
CA GLU A 55 -12.58 -8.08 7.00
C GLU A 55 -14.05 -7.68 6.73
N ASP A 56 -14.64 -6.84 7.59
CA ASP A 56 -16.00 -6.33 7.41
C ASP A 56 -16.07 -5.37 6.21
N LEU A 57 -15.01 -4.56 5.97
CA LEU A 57 -14.95 -3.68 4.80
C LEU A 57 -14.71 -4.46 3.51
N VAL A 58 -13.96 -5.56 3.55
CA VAL A 58 -13.81 -6.49 2.43
C VAL A 58 -15.16 -7.11 2.09
N LEU A 59 -15.92 -7.56 3.10
CA LEU A 59 -17.26 -8.12 2.92
C LEU A 59 -18.24 -7.08 2.34
N LEU A 60 -18.28 -5.88 2.92
CA LEU A 60 -19.14 -4.79 2.45
C LEU A 60 -18.84 -4.44 0.99
N SER A 61 -17.58 -4.36 0.63
CA SER A 61 -17.17 -4.06 -0.76
C SER A 61 -17.59 -5.16 -1.74
N ALA A 62 -17.52 -6.44 -1.33
CA ALA A 62 -18.00 -7.56 -2.14
C ALA A 62 -19.52 -7.46 -2.39
N GLN A 63 -20.30 -7.18 -1.37
CA GLN A 63 -21.74 -6.97 -1.48
C GLN A 63 -22.07 -5.81 -2.43
N GLN A 64 -21.39 -4.68 -2.31
CA GLN A 64 -21.58 -3.53 -3.21
C GLN A 64 -21.17 -3.83 -4.66
N ALA A 65 -20.24 -4.76 -4.88
CA ALA A 65 -19.85 -5.23 -6.20
C ALA A 65 -20.80 -6.34 -6.74
N GLY A 66 -21.85 -6.68 -6.03
CA GLY A 66 -22.78 -7.74 -6.42
C GLY A 66 -22.20 -9.16 -6.31
N LEU A 67 -21.15 -9.35 -5.53
CA LEU A 67 -20.53 -10.64 -5.25
C LEU A 67 -21.19 -11.31 -4.04
N LYS A 68 -21.04 -12.63 -3.95
CA LYS A 68 -21.49 -13.38 -2.77
C LYS A 68 -20.54 -13.16 -1.59
N ASN A 69 -21.06 -13.25 -0.37
CA ASN A 69 -20.23 -13.17 0.85
C ASN A 69 -19.11 -14.23 0.86
N THR A 70 -19.35 -15.38 0.24
CA THR A 70 -18.35 -16.46 0.10
C THR A 70 -17.10 -16.01 -0.67
N ASN A 71 -17.19 -15.02 -1.57
CA ASN A 71 -16.01 -14.47 -2.25
C ASN A 71 -15.12 -13.70 -1.24
N ALA A 72 -15.73 -12.89 -0.36
CA ALA A 72 -14.99 -12.17 0.67
C ALA A 72 -14.33 -13.12 1.67
N PHE A 73 -15.05 -14.14 2.14
CA PHE A 73 -14.49 -15.16 3.03
C PHE A 73 -13.33 -15.91 2.35
N LYS A 74 -13.51 -16.34 1.11
CA LYS A 74 -12.47 -17.01 0.33
C LYS A 74 -11.22 -16.13 0.17
N LEU A 75 -11.38 -14.84 -0.08
CA LEU A 75 -10.24 -13.91 -0.17
C LEU A 75 -9.44 -13.86 1.15
N ILE A 76 -10.14 -13.80 2.28
CA ILE A 76 -9.51 -13.76 3.60
C ILE A 76 -8.85 -15.11 3.95
N ASP A 77 -9.48 -16.22 3.58
CA ASP A 77 -8.97 -17.56 3.87
C ASP A 77 -7.77 -17.93 2.98
N GLU A 78 -7.73 -17.43 1.74
CA GLU A 78 -6.64 -17.71 0.77
C GLU A 78 -5.59 -16.57 0.72
N TRP A 79 -5.45 -15.78 1.79
CA TRP A 79 -4.59 -14.62 1.86
C TRP A 79 -3.11 -14.91 1.60
N GLU A 80 -2.64 -16.10 1.99
CA GLU A 80 -1.28 -16.58 1.75
C GLU A 80 -0.94 -16.79 0.27
N ARG A 81 -1.94 -16.78 -0.62
CA ARG A 81 -1.74 -16.84 -2.08
C ARG A 81 -1.36 -15.50 -2.71
N LEU A 82 -1.40 -14.40 -1.95
CA LEU A 82 -0.86 -13.13 -2.39
C LEU A 82 0.61 -13.27 -2.79
N LYS A 83 1.05 -12.47 -3.75
CA LYS A 83 2.44 -12.50 -4.22
C LYS A 83 3.00 -11.09 -4.31
N PRO A 84 4.24 -10.86 -3.86
CA PRO A 84 4.96 -9.64 -4.18
C PRO A 84 5.08 -9.45 -5.70
N TRP A 85 5.14 -8.20 -6.16
CA TRP A 85 5.52 -7.94 -7.54
C TRP A 85 6.92 -8.53 -7.83
N PRO A 86 7.20 -9.00 -9.06
CA PRO A 86 8.41 -9.77 -9.35
C PRO A 86 9.72 -9.09 -8.97
N GLU A 87 9.78 -7.77 -9.02
CA GLU A 87 10.99 -6.99 -8.74
C GLU A 87 11.15 -6.60 -7.26
N VAL A 88 10.15 -6.82 -6.40
CA VAL A 88 10.12 -6.29 -5.02
C VAL A 88 11.35 -6.68 -4.21
N ASN A 89 11.63 -7.98 -4.09
CA ASN A 89 12.75 -8.44 -3.27
C ASN A 89 14.10 -7.90 -3.78
N MET A 90 14.29 -7.82 -5.09
CA MET A 90 15.51 -7.27 -5.70
C MET A 90 15.66 -5.79 -5.41
N VAL A 91 14.57 -5.00 -5.57
CA VAL A 91 14.57 -3.55 -5.32
C VAL A 91 14.81 -3.27 -3.84
N LEU A 92 14.04 -3.91 -2.95
CA LEU A 92 14.18 -3.69 -1.51
C LEU A 92 15.55 -4.08 -0.98
N ASN A 93 16.14 -5.18 -1.46
CA ASN A 93 17.51 -5.57 -1.10
C ASN A 93 18.57 -4.53 -1.49
N LYS A 94 18.37 -3.81 -2.60
CA LYS A 94 19.27 -2.72 -3.00
C LYS A 94 19.06 -1.44 -2.17
N LEU A 95 17.86 -1.21 -1.66
CA LEU A 95 17.53 -0.01 -0.90
C LEU A 95 17.90 -0.13 0.59
N LYS A 96 17.74 -1.30 1.21
CA LYS A 96 17.87 -1.50 2.66
C LYS A 96 19.22 -1.10 3.26
N ASP A 97 20.28 -1.13 2.48
CA ASP A 97 21.63 -0.78 2.95
C ASP A 97 21.88 0.74 2.94
N LYS A 98 20.95 1.51 2.34
CA LYS A 98 21.08 2.96 2.15
C LYS A 98 19.97 3.76 2.81
N PHE A 99 18.79 3.16 2.97
CA PHE A 99 17.57 3.79 3.49
C PHE A 99 16.91 2.91 4.54
N ALA A 100 16.33 3.53 5.55
CA ALA A 100 15.38 2.84 6.40
C ALA A 100 14.11 2.50 5.58
N LEU A 101 13.63 1.25 5.67
CA LEU A 101 12.47 0.79 4.93
C LEU A 101 11.26 0.62 5.84
N GLY A 102 10.15 1.24 5.50
CA GLY A 102 8.91 1.16 6.28
C GLY A 102 7.70 0.72 5.45
N VAL A 103 6.67 0.22 6.14
CA VAL A 103 5.38 -0.11 5.54
C VAL A 103 4.25 0.60 6.29
N ALA A 104 3.35 1.25 5.56
CA ALA A 104 2.10 1.78 6.10
C ALA A 104 0.91 1.21 5.30
N THR A 105 0.09 0.37 5.93
CA THR A 105 -0.96 -0.40 5.23
C THR A 105 -2.35 -0.26 5.85
N ASN A 106 -3.36 -0.22 4.99
CA ASN A 106 -4.78 -0.21 5.36
C ASN A 106 -5.29 -1.65 5.61
N CYS A 107 -4.65 -2.38 6.54
CA CYS A 107 -5.02 -3.75 6.92
C CYS A 107 -5.31 -3.87 8.41
N SER A 108 -5.90 -5.02 8.81
CA SER A 108 -5.82 -5.51 10.18
C SER A 108 -4.37 -5.91 10.51
N ILE A 109 -4.02 -5.95 11.81
CA ILE A 109 -2.68 -6.37 12.26
C ILE A 109 -2.35 -7.76 11.70
N LYS A 110 -3.29 -8.70 11.83
CA LYS A 110 -3.11 -10.07 11.35
C LYS A 110 -2.82 -10.11 9.84
N LYS A 111 -3.71 -9.53 9.03
CA LYS A 111 -3.59 -9.58 7.57
C LYS A 111 -2.42 -8.74 7.02
N GLY A 112 -2.09 -7.66 7.69
CA GLY A 112 -0.89 -6.88 7.37
C GLY A 112 0.39 -7.69 7.61
N ASN A 113 0.53 -8.35 8.76
CA ASN A 113 1.69 -9.18 9.07
C ASN A 113 1.81 -10.38 8.14
N GLU A 114 0.72 -11.13 7.91
CA GLU A 114 0.69 -12.25 6.96
C GLU A 114 1.17 -11.82 5.56
N ALA A 115 0.76 -10.63 5.10
CA ALA A 115 1.19 -10.12 3.80
C ALA A 115 2.65 -9.65 3.79
N ILE A 116 3.15 -9.05 4.88
CA ILE A 116 4.56 -8.64 5.02
C ILE A 116 5.48 -9.87 5.00
N GLU A 117 5.10 -10.98 5.63
CA GLU A 117 5.87 -12.23 5.66
C GLU A 117 6.07 -12.87 4.28
N LEU A 118 5.28 -12.49 3.27
CA LEU A 118 5.49 -12.91 1.88
C LEU A 118 6.68 -12.22 1.20
N ILE A 119 7.23 -11.17 1.80
CA ILE A 119 8.34 -10.38 1.28
C ILE A 119 9.64 -10.80 2.00
N ASP A 120 10.63 -11.26 1.22
CA ASP A 120 11.93 -11.73 1.76
C ASP A 120 12.89 -10.56 2.06
N VAL A 121 12.36 -9.52 2.70
CA VAL A 121 13.16 -8.38 3.20
C VAL A 121 12.53 -7.86 4.49
N LYS A 122 13.34 -7.71 5.52
CA LYS A 122 12.90 -7.15 6.81
C LYS A 122 12.74 -5.63 6.69
N PHE A 123 11.60 -5.13 7.13
CA PHE A 123 11.34 -3.70 7.29
C PHE A 123 11.79 -3.21 8.67
N ASP A 124 12.29 -1.97 8.73
CA ASP A 124 12.69 -1.33 9.99
C ASP A 124 11.47 -0.96 10.84
N SER A 125 10.36 -0.61 10.20
CA SER A 125 9.10 -0.29 10.88
C SER A 125 7.90 -0.62 10.01
N THR A 126 6.81 -1.03 10.66
CA THR A 126 5.53 -1.26 10.02
C THR A 126 4.40 -0.65 10.85
N VAL A 127 3.37 -0.16 10.18
CA VAL A 127 2.11 0.27 10.80
C VAL A 127 0.92 -0.24 10.00
N THR A 128 -0.12 -0.66 10.71
CA THR A 128 -1.40 -1.07 10.14
C THR A 128 -2.51 -0.12 10.59
N ALA A 129 -3.60 -0.06 9.83
CA ALA A 129 -4.76 0.76 10.20
C ALA A 129 -5.35 0.34 11.56
N GLU A 130 -5.36 -0.96 11.88
CA GLU A 130 -5.82 -1.48 13.16
C GLU A 130 -4.96 -1.01 14.33
N GLU A 131 -3.63 -1.04 14.17
CA GLU A 131 -2.70 -0.59 15.20
C GLU A 131 -2.84 0.91 15.50
N VAL A 132 -3.00 1.71 14.44
CA VAL A 132 -3.07 3.17 14.54
C VAL A 132 -4.47 3.66 14.93
N GLY A 133 -5.51 2.88 14.64
CA GLY A 133 -6.90 3.26 14.84
C GLY A 133 -7.51 4.10 13.71
N PHE A 134 -6.78 4.29 12.60
CA PHE A 134 -7.20 5.06 11.43
C PHE A 134 -6.77 4.40 10.13
N TYR A 135 -7.54 4.64 9.06
CA TYR A 135 -7.16 4.30 7.69
C TYR A 135 -6.40 5.45 7.01
N LYS A 136 -5.44 5.15 6.13
CA LYS A 136 -4.98 6.15 5.15
C LYS A 136 -6.19 6.64 4.34
N PRO A 137 -6.31 7.93 4.04
CA PRO A 137 -5.29 8.96 4.10
C PRO A 137 -5.26 9.76 5.42
N HIS A 138 -5.78 9.25 6.53
CA HIS A 138 -5.75 9.97 7.80
C HIS A 138 -4.30 10.28 8.21
N PRO A 139 -3.98 11.53 8.65
CA PRO A 139 -2.61 11.95 8.98
C PRO A 139 -1.92 11.09 10.02
N GLU A 140 -2.65 10.52 10.98
CA GLU A 140 -2.10 9.69 12.04
C GLU A 140 -1.39 8.43 11.51
N MET A 141 -1.83 7.87 10.38
CA MET A 141 -1.14 6.75 9.73
C MET A 141 0.28 7.12 9.32
N TYR A 142 0.45 8.32 8.74
CA TYR A 142 1.75 8.83 8.30
C TYR A 142 2.60 9.30 9.48
N ASN A 143 2.01 10.03 10.45
CA ASN A 143 2.69 10.46 11.66
C ASN A 143 3.25 9.30 12.46
N CYS A 144 2.48 8.22 12.61
CA CYS A 144 2.89 7.04 13.35
C CYS A 144 4.12 6.38 12.73
N ILE A 145 4.10 6.11 11.42
CA ILE A 145 5.24 5.48 10.75
C ILE A 145 6.47 6.39 10.72
N LEU A 146 6.32 7.69 10.44
CA LEU A 146 7.41 8.66 10.48
C LEU A 146 8.07 8.73 11.86
N LYS A 147 7.26 8.74 12.92
CA LYS A 147 7.75 8.72 14.31
C LYS A 147 8.50 7.42 14.64
N LYS A 148 7.96 6.25 14.26
CA LYS A 148 8.62 4.95 14.46
C LYS A 148 9.97 4.87 13.74
N MET A 149 10.08 5.47 12.55
CA MET A 149 11.29 5.48 11.75
C MET A 149 12.25 6.63 12.11
N ASN A 150 11.88 7.50 13.07
CA ASN A 150 12.65 8.70 13.48
C ASN A 150 13.06 9.55 12.26
N THR A 151 12.13 9.81 11.35
CA THR A 151 12.33 10.59 10.13
C THR A 151 11.29 11.70 10.00
N SER A 152 11.50 12.61 9.04
CA SER A 152 10.58 13.72 8.73
C SER A 152 9.97 13.54 7.34
N PRO A 153 8.81 14.18 7.05
CA PRO A 153 8.20 14.13 5.72
C PRO A 153 9.17 14.52 4.60
N SER A 154 9.92 15.62 4.75
CA SER A 154 10.87 16.10 3.74
C SER A 154 12.10 15.20 3.51
N ARG A 155 12.34 14.24 4.42
CA ARG A 155 13.41 13.24 4.35
C ARG A 155 12.90 11.85 3.99
N THR A 156 11.62 11.76 3.57
CA THR A 156 10.96 10.48 3.29
C THR A 156 10.38 10.48 1.88
N LEU A 157 10.63 9.41 1.13
CA LEU A 157 9.90 9.09 -0.09
C LEU A 157 8.78 8.09 0.24
N PHE A 158 7.53 8.42 -0.11
CA PHE A 158 6.41 7.50 0.03
C PHE A 158 6.14 6.79 -1.31
N VAL A 159 6.13 5.46 -1.31
CA VAL A 159 5.79 4.64 -2.48
C VAL A 159 4.32 4.25 -2.41
N ALA A 160 3.51 4.98 -3.16
CA ALA A 160 2.07 4.81 -3.23
C ALA A 160 1.67 3.68 -4.17
N GLY A 161 0.64 2.91 -3.82
CA GLY A 161 0.02 1.90 -4.70
C GLY A 161 -1.30 2.37 -5.32
N SER A 162 -1.88 3.46 -4.80
CA SER A 162 -3.17 3.99 -5.24
C SER A 162 -3.15 5.53 -5.34
N PRO A 163 -4.09 6.15 -6.10
CA PRO A 163 -4.20 7.61 -6.16
C PRO A 163 -4.57 8.23 -4.80
N PHE A 164 -5.25 7.51 -3.93
CA PHE A 164 -5.58 7.96 -2.57
C PHE A 164 -4.35 8.04 -1.67
N ASP A 165 -3.39 7.10 -1.82
CA ASP A 165 -2.10 7.16 -1.11
C ASP A 165 -1.28 8.38 -1.57
N VAL A 166 -1.32 8.70 -2.88
CA VAL A 166 -0.67 9.90 -3.42
C VAL A 166 -1.18 11.15 -2.71
N GLU A 167 -2.52 11.29 -2.63
CA GLU A 167 -3.12 12.46 -1.98
C GLU A 167 -2.78 12.54 -0.49
N GLY A 168 -2.87 11.42 0.22
CA GLY A 168 -2.55 11.35 1.64
C GLY A 168 -1.11 11.71 1.95
N ALA A 169 -0.15 11.09 1.26
CA ALA A 169 1.27 11.36 1.48
C ALA A 169 1.68 12.78 1.05
N LYS A 170 1.14 13.29 -0.06
CA LYS A 170 1.34 14.68 -0.48
C LYS A 170 0.72 15.69 0.50
N SER A 171 -0.33 15.31 1.23
CA SER A 171 -0.92 16.15 2.27
C SER A 171 -0.05 16.26 3.51
N MET A 172 0.90 15.34 3.67
CA MET A 172 1.93 15.35 4.72
C MET A 172 3.26 15.95 4.25
N ASP A 173 3.30 16.62 3.10
CA ASP A 173 4.51 17.21 2.49
C ASP A 173 5.62 16.19 2.19
N MET A 174 5.26 14.92 1.96
CA MET A 174 6.20 13.91 1.48
C MET A 174 6.33 13.97 -0.05
N ASP A 175 7.51 13.61 -0.56
CA ASP A 175 7.63 13.24 -1.97
C ASP A 175 7.02 11.86 -2.20
N VAL A 176 6.40 11.68 -3.36
CA VAL A 176 5.63 10.49 -3.68
C VAL A 176 6.08 9.86 -4.99
N TYR A 177 6.44 8.59 -4.91
CA TYR A 177 6.57 7.71 -6.05
C TYR A 177 5.30 6.86 -6.17
N TRP A 178 4.53 7.04 -7.23
CA TRP A 178 3.34 6.23 -7.47
C TRP A 178 3.66 5.03 -8.35
N HIS A 179 3.69 3.84 -7.73
CA HIS A 179 3.77 2.57 -8.43
C HIS A 179 2.41 2.23 -9.04
N ASN A 180 2.11 2.81 -10.19
CA ASN A 180 0.83 2.64 -10.89
C ASN A 180 0.86 1.47 -11.87
N ARG A 181 1.15 0.27 -11.35
CA ARG A 181 1.30 -0.96 -12.13
C ARG A 181 0.06 -1.32 -12.94
N VAL A 182 -1.11 -1.14 -12.34
CA VAL A 182 -2.40 -1.56 -12.92
C VAL A 182 -3.13 -0.45 -13.67
N GLY A 183 -2.52 0.71 -13.82
CA GLY A 183 -3.07 1.81 -14.62
C GLY A 183 -4.32 2.45 -14.00
N LEU A 184 -4.30 2.73 -12.69
CA LEU A 184 -5.38 3.46 -12.02
C LEU A 184 -5.41 4.91 -12.49
N SER A 185 -6.61 5.45 -12.67
CA SER A 185 -6.80 6.87 -12.99
C SER A 185 -6.54 7.74 -11.75
N HIS A 186 -5.94 8.90 -11.96
CA HIS A 186 -5.73 9.91 -10.94
C HIS A 186 -6.65 11.10 -11.23
N SER A 187 -7.59 11.37 -10.34
CA SER A 187 -8.54 12.49 -10.47
C SER A 187 -8.33 13.60 -9.43
N ASN A 188 -7.30 13.48 -8.58
CA ASN A 188 -7.08 14.35 -7.45
C ASN A 188 -6.16 15.53 -7.81
N GLU A 189 -6.22 16.63 -7.06
CA GLU A 189 -5.41 17.84 -7.30
C GLU A 189 -3.92 17.61 -7.05
N LYS A 190 -3.58 16.80 -6.02
CA LYS A 190 -2.17 16.54 -5.65
C LYS A 190 -1.58 15.44 -6.51
N LYS A 191 -0.48 15.75 -7.20
CA LYS A 191 0.20 14.83 -8.11
C LYS A 191 1.42 14.20 -7.43
N ALA A 192 1.69 12.93 -7.78
CA ALA A 192 2.94 12.27 -7.41
C ALA A 192 4.12 12.93 -8.13
N ASP A 193 5.30 12.89 -7.50
CA ASP A 193 6.55 13.39 -8.09
C ASP A 193 7.07 12.45 -9.18
N TYR A 194 6.78 11.15 -9.03
CA TYR A 194 7.10 10.11 -10.01
C TYR A 194 5.89 9.20 -10.21
N VAL A 195 5.60 8.83 -11.45
CA VAL A 195 4.51 7.87 -11.81
C VAL A 195 5.08 6.80 -12.72
N GLU A 196 5.19 5.59 -12.21
CA GLU A 196 5.86 4.50 -12.91
C GLU A 196 5.09 3.18 -12.79
N LYS A 197 5.29 2.29 -13.75
CA LYS A 197 4.66 0.95 -13.75
C LYS A 197 5.52 -0.14 -13.09
N SER A 198 6.72 0.19 -12.61
CA SER A 198 7.63 -0.76 -11.98
C SER A 198 8.41 -0.07 -10.88
N LEU A 199 8.77 -0.81 -9.83
CA LEU A 199 9.63 -0.32 -8.75
C LEU A 199 11.11 -0.19 -9.17
N ASN A 200 11.52 -0.74 -10.31
CA ASN A 200 12.90 -0.67 -10.77
C ASN A 200 13.42 0.77 -10.88
N LYS A 201 12.56 1.72 -11.24
CA LYS A 201 12.94 3.13 -11.36
C LYS A 201 13.36 3.76 -10.03
N LEU A 202 12.92 3.22 -8.88
CA LEU A 202 13.39 3.66 -7.56
C LEU A 202 14.90 3.54 -7.42
N ILE A 203 15.50 2.50 -8.00
CA ILE A 203 16.95 2.31 -7.94
C ILE A 203 17.66 3.46 -8.67
N GLU A 204 17.19 3.84 -9.86
CA GLU A 204 17.78 4.92 -10.65
C GLU A 204 17.61 6.29 -10.00
N ILE A 205 16.50 6.48 -9.26
CA ILE A 205 16.18 7.76 -8.59
C ILE A 205 16.97 7.91 -7.28
N LEU A 206 17.20 6.79 -6.56
CA LEU A 206 17.68 6.82 -5.19
C LEU A 206 19.15 6.41 -5.05
N ILE A 207 19.69 5.65 -6.00
CA ILE A 207 21.05 5.09 -5.96
C ILE A 207 21.90 5.59 -7.10
#